data_2b42849387c37f69fcb20c9ea89f98a7
#
_entry.id   2b42849387c37f69fcb20c9ea89f98a7
#
_cell.length_a   1.000
_cell.length_b   1.000
_cell.length_c   1.000
_cell.angle_alpha   90.00
_cell.angle_beta   90.00
_cell.angle_gamma   90.00
#
_symmetry.space_group_name_H-M   'P 1'
#
loop_
_entity.id
_entity.type
_entity.pdbx_description
1 polymer ?
#
loop_
_entity_poly.entity_id
_entity_poly.type
_entity_poly.pdbx_seq_one_letter_code
_entity_poly.pdbx_strand_id
1 'polypeptide(L)'
;MRQILVNQITVENNPAQARLDTLGVSKWPTWQKEVSTFDWTFPEQEIAYILAGECVITPAGGAPVSFGKGDLVTFPAGTKASWQVMQPLHKHYQLDGNAFSQAFRRVKAALKL
;
A
#
# COMPACT_ATOMS: atom_id res chain seq x y z
N MET A 1 21.24 15.57 -16.44
CA MET A 1 21.39 14.35 -15.66
C MET A 1 20.01 13.76 -15.35
N ARG A 2 19.91 12.49 -15.48
CA ARG A 2 18.62 11.85 -15.34
C ARG A 2 18.30 11.53 -13.87
N GLN A 3 17.07 11.73 -13.50
CA GLN A 3 16.58 11.39 -12.19
C GLN A 3 16.16 9.93 -12.16
N ILE A 4 16.55 9.24 -11.13
CA ILE A 4 16.09 7.86 -10.90
C ILE A 4 14.95 7.89 -9.92
N LEU A 5 13.80 7.36 -10.34
CA LEU A 5 12.57 7.42 -9.56
C LEU A 5 12.29 6.06 -8.94
N VAL A 6 13.22 5.60 -8.08
CA VAL A 6 13.15 4.26 -7.52
C VAL A 6 12.14 4.12 -6.39
N ASN A 7 11.76 5.23 -5.75
CA ASN A 7 10.86 5.20 -4.61
C ASN A 7 9.52 5.87 -4.92
N GLN A 8 9.06 5.66 -6.13
CA GLN A 8 7.82 6.30 -6.56
C GLN A 8 6.65 5.37 -6.31
N ILE A 9 5.63 5.89 -5.62
CA ILE A 9 4.36 5.18 -5.46
C ILE A 9 3.66 5.16 -6.81
N THR A 10 3.16 4.00 -7.21
CA THR A 10 2.43 3.87 -8.46
C THR A 10 1.01 3.40 -8.20
N VAL A 11 0.06 3.94 -8.97
CA VAL A 11 -1.34 3.59 -8.86
C VAL A 11 -1.80 3.09 -10.21
N GLU A 12 -2.34 1.87 -10.22
CA GLU A 12 -2.93 1.28 -11.42
C GLU A 12 -4.44 1.31 -11.22
N ASN A 13 -5.13 2.12 -12.00
CA ASN A 13 -6.56 2.34 -11.83
C ASN A 13 -7.35 1.19 -12.48
N ASN A 14 -8.22 0.57 -11.71
CA ASN A 14 -9.15 -0.47 -12.20
C ASN A 14 -8.47 -1.49 -13.10
N PRO A 15 -7.43 -2.20 -12.63
CA PRO A 15 -6.79 -3.23 -13.44
C PRO A 15 -7.78 -4.33 -13.81
N ALA A 16 -7.53 -5.00 -14.93
CA ALA A 16 -8.39 -6.09 -15.38
C ALA A 16 -8.40 -7.22 -14.37
N GLN A 17 -9.51 -7.93 -14.28
CA GLN A 17 -9.66 -9.06 -13.36
C GLN A 17 -8.57 -10.11 -13.62
N ALA A 18 -8.20 -10.34 -14.88
CA ALA A 18 -7.16 -11.32 -15.20
C ALA A 18 -5.83 -10.97 -14.56
N ARG A 19 -5.52 -9.67 -14.46
CA ARG A 19 -4.29 -9.24 -13.80
C ARG A 19 -4.35 -9.52 -12.31
N LEU A 20 -5.48 -9.26 -11.67
CA LEU A 20 -5.65 -9.54 -10.24
C LEU A 20 -5.58 -11.03 -9.97
N ASP A 21 -6.16 -11.83 -10.85
CA ASP A 21 -6.10 -13.28 -10.73
C ASP A 21 -4.67 -13.80 -10.85
N THR A 22 -3.91 -13.27 -11.81
CA THR A 22 -2.51 -13.64 -11.99
C THR A 22 -1.68 -13.32 -10.76
N LEU A 23 -1.96 -12.20 -10.10
CA LEU A 23 -1.26 -11.80 -8.89
C LEU A 23 -1.73 -12.57 -7.66
N GLY A 24 -2.89 -13.22 -7.73
CA GLY A 24 -3.45 -13.96 -6.61
C GLY A 24 -4.00 -13.07 -5.51
N VAL A 25 -4.50 -11.90 -5.88
CA VAL A 25 -4.96 -10.88 -4.93
C VAL A 25 -5.97 -11.42 -3.92
N SER A 26 -6.89 -12.28 -4.36
CA SER A 26 -7.94 -12.80 -3.47
C SER A 26 -7.39 -13.65 -2.32
N LYS A 27 -6.14 -14.10 -2.43
CA LYS A 27 -5.50 -14.92 -1.39
C LYS A 27 -4.61 -14.09 -0.47
N TRP A 28 -4.45 -12.81 -0.75
CA TRP A 28 -3.64 -11.93 0.09
C TRP A 28 -4.38 -11.61 1.38
N PRO A 29 -3.67 -11.37 2.47
CA PRO A 29 -4.33 -10.91 3.71
C PRO A 29 -5.00 -9.56 3.50
N THR A 30 -5.89 -9.22 4.41
CA THR A 30 -6.61 -7.95 4.36
C THR A 30 -6.27 -7.10 5.58
N TRP A 31 -6.53 -5.81 5.46
CA TRP A 31 -6.29 -4.85 6.52
C TRP A 31 -7.30 -3.73 6.40
N GLN A 32 -7.72 -3.21 7.53
CA GLN A 32 -8.72 -2.14 7.60
C GLN A 32 -8.19 -1.00 8.45
N LYS A 33 -8.64 0.20 8.11
CA LYS A 33 -8.27 1.38 8.89
C LYS A 33 -9.41 2.38 8.81
N GLU A 34 -9.78 2.93 9.95
CA GLU A 34 -10.79 3.98 10.01
C GLU A 34 -10.25 5.30 9.47
N VAL A 35 -11.15 6.25 9.22
CA VAL A 35 -10.79 7.63 8.85
C VAL A 35 -9.78 8.14 9.88
N SER A 36 -8.61 8.55 9.39
CA SER A 36 -7.51 8.93 10.28
C SER A 36 -6.37 9.54 9.48
N THR A 37 -5.40 10.09 10.19
CA THR A 37 -4.16 10.60 9.61
C THR A 37 -3.01 10.03 10.41
N PHE A 38 -2.01 9.48 9.72
CA PHE A 38 -0.87 8.89 10.40
C PHE A 38 0.32 8.83 9.45
N ASP A 39 1.51 8.67 10.04
CA ASP A 39 2.74 8.49 9.27
C ASP A 39 3.10 7.02 9.25
N TRP A 40 3.71 6.59 8.15
CA TRP A 40 4.17 5.21 8.03
C TRP A 40 5.40 5.15 7.13
N THR A 41 6.37 4.34 7.54
CA THR A 41 7.54 4.06 6.72
C THR A 41 7.44 2.60 6.27
N PHE A 42 7.53 2.38 4.96
CA PHE A 42 7.42 1.04 4.39
C PHE A 42 8.79 0.35 4.48
N PRO A 43 8.95 -0.65 5.36
CA PRO A 43 10.25 -1.34 5.44
C PRO A 43 10.53 -2.25 4.25
N GLU A 44 9.47 -2.62 3.53
CA GLU A 44 9.57 -3.45 2.34
C GLU A 44 8.50 -3.01 1.36
N GLN A 45 8.65 -3.44 0.11
CA GLN A 45 7.64 -3.10 -0.89
C GLN A 45 6.30 -3.70 -0.50
N GLU A 46 5.26 -2.92 -0.64
CA GLU A 46 3.89 -3.39 -0.43
C GLU A 46 3.09 -3.16 -1.69
N ILE A 47 2.30 -4.16 -2.11
CA ILE A 47 1.33 -4.01 -3.18
C ILE A 47 -0.03 -4.20 -2.53
N ALA A 48 -0.94 -3.26 -2.77
CA ALA A 48 -2.26 -3.28 -2.15
C ALA A 48 -3.36 -3.14 -3.20
N TYR A 49 -4.40 -3.94 -3.06
CA TYR A 49 -5.61 -3.80 -3.86
C TYR A 49 -6.72 -3.27 -2.98
N ILE A 50 -7.31 -2.15 -3.35
CA ILE A 50 -8.23 -1.41 -2.51
C ILE A 50 -9.65 -1.92 -2.72
N LEU A 51 -10.21 -2.52 -1.67
CA LEU A 51 -11.57 -3.07 -1.69
C LEU A 51 -12.60 -1.99 -1.36
N ALA A 52 -12.23 -1.04 -0.51
CA ALA A 52 -13.13 0.04 -0.10
C ALA A 52 -12.32 1.20 0.45
N GLY A 53 -12.88 2.40 0.35
CA GLY A 53 -12.28 3.58 0.95
C GLY A 53 -11.59 4.47 -0.05
N GLU A 54 -11.11 5.61 0.47
CA GLU A 54 -10.34 6.59 -0.29
C GLU A 54 -9.22 7.12 0.59
N CYS A 55 -8.05 7.24 0.00
CA CYS A 55 -6.87 7.70 0.72
C CYS A 55 -6.07 8.70 -0.10
N VAL A 56 -5.38 9.58 0.62
CA VAL A 56 -4.33 10.41 0.03
C VAL A 56 -3.07 10.09 0.80
N ILE A 57 -2.01 9.76 0.08
CA ILE A 57 -0.72 9.47 0.69
C ILE A 57 0.30 10.44 0.13
N THR A 58 1.07 11.08 1.03
CA THR A 58 2.05 12.08 0.62
C THR A 58 3.43 11.59 1.03
N PRO A 59 4.23 11.11 0.06
CA PRO A 59 5.59 10.70 0.39
C PRO A 59 6.44 11.90 0.75
N ALA A 60 7.41 11.68 1.62
CA ALA A 60 8.33 12.74 2.03
C ALA A 60 9.03 13.30 0.80
N GLY A 61 8.95 14.62 0.63
CA GLY A 61 9.56 15.29 -0.51
C GLY A 61 8.82 15.11 -1.83
N GLY A 62 7.65 14.48 -1.83
CA GLY A 62 6.90 14.21 -3.04
C GLY A 62 5.51 14.81 -3.01
N ALA A 63 4.80 14.67 -4.12
CA ALA A 63 3.45 15.16 -4.27
C ALA A 63 2.42 14.16 -3.71
N PRO A 64 1.25 14.64 -3.27
CA PRO A 64 0.20 13.74 -2.81
C PRO A 64 -0.25 12.78 -3.90
N VAL A 65 -0.55 11.55 -3.51
CA VAL A 65 -1.04 10.51 -4.40
C VAL A 65 -2.38 10.03 -3.86
N SER A 66 -3.40 10.05 -4.70
CA SER A 66 -4.76 9.64 -4.31
C SER A 66 -5.06 8.25 -4.87
N PHE A 67 -5.77 7.46 -4.10
CA PHE A 67 -6.25 6.16 -4.58
C PHE A 67 -7.48 5.75 -3.81
N GLY A 68 -8.22 4.81 -4.38
CA GLY A 68 -9.44 4.34 -3.75
C GLY A 68 -9.89 3.00 -4.29
N LYS A 69 -11.14 2.67 -4.03
CA LYS A 69 -11.71 1.38 -4.39
C LYS A 69 -11.41 1.02 -5.85
N GLY A 70 -10.91 -0.19 -6.05
CA GLY A 70 -10.62 -0.71 -7.38
C GLY A 70 -9.19 -0.45 -7.86
N ASP A 71 -8.39 0.29 -7.10
CA ASP A 71 -7.03 0.61 -7.50
C ASP A 71 -6.04 -0.38 -6.94
N LEU A 72 -5.01 -0.65 -7.73
CA LEU A 72 -3.87 -1.46 -7.31
C LEU A 72 -2.68 -0.52 -7.13
N VAL A 73 -2.14 -0.47 -5.92
CA VAL A 73 -1.13 0.52 -5.54
C VAL A 73 0.15 -0.19 -5.12
N THR A 74 1.28 0.28 -5.61
CA THR A 74 2.58 -0.24 -5.20
C THR A 74 3.34 0.82 -4.42
N PHE A 75 3.75 0.45 -3.21
CA PHE A 75 4.52 1.32 -2.32
C PHE A 75 5.94 0.76 -2.24
N PRO A 76 6.93 1.47 -2.78
CA PRO A 76 8.31 0.97 -2.73
C PRO A 76 8.86 0.90 -1.32
N ALA A 77 9.75 -0.06 -1.09
CA ALA A 77 10.45 -0.16 0.19
C ALA A 77 11.18 1.16 0.48
N GLY A 78 11.19 1.55 1.74
CA GLY A 78 11.86 2.77 2.18
C GLY A 78 11.03 4.03 2.07
N THR A 79 9.83 3.94 1.52
CA THR A 79 8.96 5.12 1.41
C THR A 79 8.51 5.57 2.77
N LYS A 80 8.74 6.84 3.08
CA LYS A 80 8.18 7.51 4.26
C LYS A 80 7.03 8.37 3.78
N ALA A 81 5.87 8.25 4.38
CA ALA A 81 4.71 8.97 3.88
C ALA A 81 3.72 9.28 4.97
N SER A 82 2.98 10.37 4.76
CA SER A 82 1.83 10.70 5.57
C SER A 82 0.59 10.17 4.90
N TRP A 83 -0.21 9.44 5.65
CA TRP A 83 -1.47 8.88 5.16
C TRP A 83 -2.64 9.72 5.64
N GLN A 84 -3.58 9.95 4.75
CA GLN A 84 -4.86 10.52 5.10
C GLN A 84 -5.93 9.57 4.60
N VAL A 85 -6.56 8.85 5.52
CA VAL A 85 -7.67 7.96 5.18
C VAL A 85 -8.93 8.81 5.19
N MET A 86 -9.48 9.06 4.00
CA MET A 86 -10.62 9.93 3.81
C MET A 86 -11.94 9.21 4.04
N GLN A 87 -12.00 7.94 3.66
CA GLN A 87 -13.12 7.03 3.91
C GLN A 87 -12.55 5.72 4.40
N PRO A 88 -13.29 4.97 5.24
CA PRO A 88 -12.74 3.74 5.84
C PRO A 88 -12.10 2.84 4.81
N LEU A 89 -10.86 2.47 5.06
CA LEU A 89 -10.02 1.72 4.13
C LEU A 89 -10.14 0.24 4.40
N HIS A 90 -10.29 -0.55 3.33
CA HIS A 90 -10.20 -2.00 3.38
C HIS A 90 -9.41 -2.43 2.15
N LYS A 91 -8.37 -3.21 2.36
CA LYS A 91 -7.49 -3.60 1.26
C LYS A 91 -6.95 -5.01 1.45
N HIS A 92 -6.68 -5.69 0.32
CA HIS A 92 -5.76 -6.82 0.28
C HIS A 92 -4.36 -6.25 0.15
N TYR A 93 -3.37 -6.90 0.75
CA TYR A 93 -1.99 -6.43 0.61
C TYR A 93 -1.04 -7.61 0.55
N GLN A 94 0.10 -7.40 -0.10
CA GLN A 94 1.17 -8.36 -0.13
C GLN A 94 2.49 -7.63 0.08
N LEU A 95 3.29 -8.16 0.99
CA LEU A 95 4.61 -7.63 1.26
C LEU A 95 5.64 -8.49 0.54
N ASP A 96 6.69 -7.83 0.08
CA ASP A 96 7.77 -8.49 -0.64
C ASP A 96 8.62 -9.24 0.37
N GLY A 97 8.34 -10.54 0.55
CA GLY A 97 8.73 -11.27 1.72
C GLY A 97 10.07 -12.00 1.64
N ASN A 98 10.81 -11.92 2.71
CA ASN A 98 11.89 -12.82 3.07
C ASN A 98 11.71 -13.08 4.56
N ALA A 99 12.65 -13.76 5.19
CA ALA A 99 12.50 -14.11 6.61
C ALA A 99 12.32 -12.87 7.49
N PHE A 100 13.06 -11.80 7.20
CA PHE A 100 12.95 -10.56 7.94
C PHE A 100 11.57 -9.93 7.73
N SER A 101 11.12 -9.87 6.49
CA SER A 101 9.83 -9.30 6.15
C SER A 101 8.69 -10.04 6.81
N GLN A 102 8.78 -11.36 6.90
CA GLN A 102 7.74 -12.14 7.55
C GLN A 102 7.71 -11.89 9.04
N ALA A 103 8.87 -11.72 9.66
CA ALA A 103 8.93 -11.36 11.08
C ALA A 103 8.27 -9.99 11.30
N PHE A 104 8.54 -9.05 10.40
CA PHE A 104 7.93 -7.73 10.47
C PHE A 104 6.41 -7.82 10.35
N ARG A 105 5.92 -8.66 9.45
CA ARG A 105 4.47 -8.83 9.30
C ARG A 105 3.82 -9.29 10.60
N ARG A 106 4.47 -10.21 11.31
CA ARG A 106 3.93 -10.67 12.59
C ARG A 106 3.88 -9.55 13.60
N VAL A 107 4.91 -8.72 13.65
CA VAL A 107 4.92 -7.56 14.54
C VAL A 107 3.83 -6.58 14.17
N LYS A 108 3.69 -6.30 12.88
CA LYS A 108 2.67 -5.39 12.37
C LYS A 108 1.27 -5.87 12.77
N ALA A 109 1.01 -7.15 12.61
CA ALA A 109 -0.30 -7.71 12.96
C ALA A 109 -0.55 -7.61 14.47
N ALA A 110 0.46 -7.87 15.29
CA ALA A 110 0.32 -7.79 16.75
C ALA A 110 0.04 -6.36 17.19
N LEU A 111 0.59 -5.39 16.51
CA LEU A 111 0.39 -3.97 16.82
C LEU A 111 -0.85 -3.39 16.12
N LYS A 112 -1.49 -4.16 15.27
CA LYS A 112 -2.69 -3.75 14.54
C LYS A 112 -2.44 -2.52 13.67
N LEU A 113 -1.30 -2.48 13.05
CA LEU A 113 -0.92 -1.39 12.14
C LEU A 113 -1.42 -1.60 10.73
#